data_7a0b2cd47b2bde97a35446a8da8d3210
#
_entry.id   7a0b2cd47b2bde97a35446a8da8d3210
#
_cell.length_a   1.000
_cell.length_b   1.000
_cell.length_c   1.000
_cell.angle_alpha   90.00
_cell.angle_beta   90.00
_cell.angle_gamma   90.00
#
_symmetry.space_group_name_H-M   'P 1'
#
loop_
_entity.id
_entity.type
_entity.pdbx_description
1 polymer ?
#
loop_
_entity_poly.entity_id
_entity_poly.type
_entity_poly.pdbx_seq_one_letter_code
_entity_poly.pdbx_strand_id
1 'polypeptide(L)'
;MPRKAAPRASTQTLLPLDDVIGDVVRLRGGDFRAIVEAIPVNYALKAAEEQEAILAGYRRWLNGLSYPVQILVRVVPTDVDRYLDGFVDDRRRRHGELWDRLALDHESFVRRIARERTLLDRHCYVIIPAGTPGAPGRRRRWFGRHRPDVEHTPLIAARRLLAFRTAEVLQALAAIGVTAHRLDRDELVALWQASLAGVPLSGRAVRFEDSPVLTSAPGVPRPAREAGDD
;
A
#
# COMPACT_ATOMS: atom_id res chain seq x y z
N MET A 1 45.09 -17.62 3.63
CA MET A 1 44.17 -16.64 4.27
C MET A 1 42.91 -16.50 3.44
N PRO A 2 41.73 -16.90 3.89
CA PRO A 2 40.50 -16.79 3.09
C PRO A 2 40.09 -15.32 2.99
N ARG A 3 39.91 -14.83 1.77
CA ARG A 3 39.37 -13.51 1.45
C ARG A 3 37.94 -13.38 1.98
N LYS A 4 37.73 -12.49 2.95
CA LYS A 4 36.41 -12.13 3.47
C LYS A 4 35.59 -11.59 2.30
N ALA A 5 34.50 -12.31 1.92
CA ALA A 5 33.61 -11.88 0.86
C ALA A 5 33.04 -10.52 1.23
N ALA A 6 33.09 -9.57 0.30
CA ALA A 6 32.49 -8.24 0.50
C ALA A 6 30.97 -8.41 0.74
N PRO A 7 30.39 -7.64 1.66
CA PRO A 7 28.95 -7.72 1.92
C PRO A 7 28.21 -7.39 0.63
N ARG A 8 27.37 -8.33 0.17
CA ARG A 8 26.50 -8.12 -0.99
C ARG A 8 25.58 -6.95 -0.66
N ALA A 9 25.54 -5.95 -1.55
CA ALA A 9 24.61 -4.83 -1.43
C ALA A 9 23.17 -5.39 -1.42
N SER A 10 22.48 -5.23 -0.30
CA SER A 10 21.07 -5.63 -0.16
C SER A 10 20.19 -4.59 -0.85
N THR A 11 19.19 -5.04 -1.64
CA THR A 11 18.17 -4.16 -2.23
C THR A 11 17.41 -3.38 -1.15
N GLN A 12 17.36 -3.87 0.07
CA GLN A 12 16.81 -3.17 1.23
C GLN A 12 17.49 -1.81 1.47
N THR A 13 18.75 -1.63 1.05
CA THR A 13 19.44 -0.34 1.21
C THR A 13 18.88 0.74 0.29
N LEU A 14 18.18 0.39 -0.76
CA LEU A 14 17.55 1.32 -1.72
C LEU A 14 16.18 1.82 -1.26
N LEU A 15 15.51 1.11 -0.36
CA LEU A 15 14.20 1.48 0.14
C LEU A 15 14.32 2.57 1.21
N PRO A 16 13.51 3.62 1.16
CA PRO A 16 13.43 4.64 2.21
C PRO A 16 12.72 4.13 3.48
N LEU A 17 12.23 2.90 3.45
CA LEU A 17 11.57 2.22 4.56
C LEU A 17 12.61 1.63 5.51
N ASP A 18 12.45 1.88 6.81
CA ASP A 18 13.28 1.30 7.87
C ASP A 18 12.56 0.15 8.58
N ASP A 19 11.28 0.39 9.00
CA ASP A 19 10.50 -0.61 9.73
C ASP A 19 8.99 -0.34 9.67
N VAL A 20 8.18 -1.36 9.98
CA VAL A 20 6.73 -1.25 10.20
C VAL A 20 6.43 -1.66 11.65
N ILE A 21 6.09 -0.67 12.48
CA ILE A 21 5.89 -0.83 13.91
C ILE A 21 4.41 -0.72 14.24
N GLY A 22 3.71 -1.85 14.27
CA GLY A 22 2.25 -1.88 14.37
C GLY A 22 1.62 -1.22 13.15
N ASP A 23 0.83 -0.19 13.36
CA ASP A 23 0.10 0.59 12.34
C ASP A 23 0.87 1.83 11.84
N VAL A 24 2.20 1.88 12.09
CA VAL A 24 3.06 3.02 11.74
C VAL A 24 4.26 2.56 10.93
N VAL A 25 4.50 3.27 9.84
CA VAL A 25 5.69 3.11 8.99
C VAL A 25 6.79 4.03 9.49
N ARG A 26 7.97 3.49 9.80
CA ARG A 26 9.18 4.25 10.08
C ARG A 26 10.04 4.36 8.82
N LEU A 27 10.34 5.59 8.43
CA LEU A 27 11.21 5.88 7.30
C LEU A 27 12.66 6.05 7.76
N ARG A 28 13.59 5.85 6.83
CA ARG A 28 14.99 6.21 7.05
C ARG A 28 15.09 7.71 7.31
N GLY A 29 15.78 8.06 8.37
CA GLY A 29 15.83 9.45 8.86
C GLY A 29 14.97 9.70 10.09
N GLY A 30 14.19 8.70 10.53
CA GLY A 30 13.44 8.72 11.78
C GLY A 30 12.05 9.36 11.67
N ASP A 31 11.57 9.61 10.46
CA ASP A 31 10.21 10.08 10.21
C ASP A 31 9.21 8.93 10.27
N PHE A 32 7.98 9.25 10.72
CA PHE A 32 6.89 8.28 10.84
C PHE A 32 5.71 8.65 9.94
N ARG A 33 5.02 7.61 9.43
CA ARG A 33 3.82 7.76 8.58
C ARG A 33 2.72 6.81 9.05
N ALA A 34 1.48 7.26 8.93
CA ALA A 34 0.30 6.39 8.91
C ALA A 34 -0.27 6.39 7.49
N ILE A 35 -0.91 5.29 7.12
CA ILE A 35 -1.56 5.15 5.81
C ILE A 35 -3.02 4.81 6.05
N VAL A 36 -3.90 5.53 5.36
CA VAL A 36 -5.34 5.29 5.32
C VAL A 36 -5.69 4.80 3.94
N GLU A 37 -6.38 3.68 3.82
CA GLU A 37 -7.00 3.26 2.58
C GLU A 37 -8.41 3.84 2.50
N ALA A 38 -8.74 4.44 1.35
CA ALA A 38 -10.04 4.99 1.04
C ALA A 38 -10.67 4.19 -0.09
N ILE A 39 -11.90 3.72 0.10
CA ILE A 39 -12.64 2.97 -0.91
C ILE A 39 -13.21 3.96 -1.92
N PRO A 40 -12.83 3.89 -3.21
CA PRO A 40 -13.34 4.80 -4.23
C PRO A 40 -14.87 4.73 -4.36
N VAL A 41 -15.51 5.88 -4.44
CA VAL A 41 -16.95 5.97 -4.75
C VAL A 41 -17.13 6.26 -6.24
N ASN A 42 -18.19 5.71 -6.83
CA ASN A 42 -18.52 6.02 -8.21
C ASN A 42 -19.21 7.39 -8.29
N TYR A 43 -18.38 8.43 -8.40
CA TYR A 43 -18.80 9.82 -8.45
C TYR A 43 -19.75 10.11 -9.65
N ALA A 44 -19.50 9.48 -10.80
CA ALA A 44 -20.26 9.72 -12.01
C ALA A 44 -21.73 9.21 -11.93
N LEU A 45 -22.03 8.28 -11.02
CA LEU A 45 -23.38 7.76 -10.80
C LEU A 45 -24.17 8.56 -9.75
N LYS A 46 -23.57 9.59 -9.16
CA LYS A 46 -24.21 10.44 -8.17
C LYS A 46 -25.05 11.53 -8.83
N ALA A 47 -26.14 11.95 -8.16
CA ALA A 47 -26.92 13.10 -8.60
C ALA A 47 -26.07 14.39 -8.56
N ALA A 48 -26.45 15.41 -9.36
CA ALA A 48 -25.66 16.64 -9.48
C ALA A 48 -25.45 17.33 -8.12
N GLU A 49 -26.48 17.38 -7.29
CA GLU A 49 -26.41 17.97 -5.95
C GLU A 49 -25.47 17.17 -5.03
N GLU A 50 -25.48 15.84 -5.11
CA GLU A 50 -24.56 14.99 -4.36
C GLU A 50 -23.12 15.18 -4.83
N GLN A 51 -22.90 15.30 -6.15
CA GLN A 51 -21.58 15.59 -6.72
C GLN A 51 -21.02 16.92 -6.19
N GLU A 52 -21.86 17.96 -6.16
CA GLU A 52 -21.45 19.27 -5.66
C GLU A 52 -21.16 19.24 -4.15
N ALA A 53 -21.99 18.54 -3.37
CA ALA A 53 -21.78 18.35 -1.94
C ALA A 53 -20.45 17.63 -1.64
N ILE A 54 -20.13 16.55 -2.42
CA ILE A 54 -18.86 15.83 -2.30
C ILE A 54 -17.68 16.75 -2.62
N LEU A 55 -17.75 17.54 -3.70
CA LEU A 55 -16.70 18.47 -4.08
C LEU A 55 -16.51 19.59 -3.04
N ALA A 56 -17.61 20.14 -2.52
CA ALA A 56 -17.55 21.15 -1.48
C ALA A 56 -16.90 20.60 -0.19
N GLY A 57 -17.27 19.39 0.21
CA GLY A 57 -16.69 18.69 1.35
C GLY A 57 -15.20 18.40 1.15
N TYR A 58 -14.82 17.92 -0.04
CA TYR A 58 -13.43 17.65 -0.40
C TYR A 58 -12.57 18.94 -0.35
N ARG A 59 -13.07 20.04 -0.93
CA ARG A 59 -12.40 21.35 -0.87
C ARG A 59 -12.23 21.84 0.58
N ARG A 60 -13.27 21.67 1.41
CA ARG A 60 -13.21 22.03 2.83
C ARG A 60 -12.14 21.22 3.56
N TRP A 61 -12.07 19.93 3.32
CA TRP A 61 -11.04 19.06 3.88
C TRP A 61 -9.64 19.54 3.48
N LEU A 62 -9.37 19.70 2.18
CA LEU A 62 -8.06 20.14 1.71
C LEU A 62 -7.63 21.50 2.26
N ASN A 63 -8.57 22.46 2.33
CA ASN A 63 -8.29 23.79 2.86
C ASN A 63 -8.10 23.79 4.40
N GLY A 64 -8.64 22.79 5.09
CA GLY A 64 -8.48 22.62 6.54
C GLY A 64 -7.19 21.94 6.96
N LEU A 65 -6.44 21.35 6.01
CA LEU A 65 -5.20 20.64 6.33
C LEU A 65 -4.12 21.60 6.82
N SER A 66 -3.65 21.39 8.05
CA SER A 66 -2.51 22.12 8.64
C SER A 66 -1.16 21.42 8.43
N TYR A 67 -1.17 20.27 7.76
CA TYR A 67 0.01 19.46 7.44
C TYR A 67 -0.14 18.87 6.02
N PRO A 68 0.95 18.62 5.31
CA PRO A 68 0.87 18.03 3.99
C PRO A 68 0.46 16.55 4.10
N VAL A 69 -0.37 16.12 3.17
CA VAL A 69 -0.69 14.70 2.96
C VAL A 69 -0.26 14.31 1.56
N GLN A 70 0.02 13.02 1.35
CA GLN A 70 0.22 12.47 0.03
C GLN A 70 -0.98 11.59 -0.31
N ILE A 71 -1.60 11.83 -1.46
CA ILE A 71 -2.63 10.97 -2.01
C ILE A 71 -1.97 10.09 -3.07
N LEU A 72 -2.03 8.78 -2.86
CA LEU A 72 -1.51 7.77 -3.78
C LEU A 72 -2.68 7.00 -4.37
N VAL A 73 -2.78 7.00 -5.69
CA VAL A 73 -3.72 6.13 -6.42
C VAL A 73 -2.91 5.04 -7.08
N ARG A 74 -3.21 3.81 -6.73
CA ARG A 74 -2.59 2.61 -7.28
C ARG A 74 -3.59 1.91 -8.18
N VAL A 75 -3.23 1.68 -9.43
CA VAL A 75 -4.05 0.96 -10.41
C VAL A 75 -3.34 -0.34 -10.73
N VAL A 76 -4.02 -1.45 -10.50
CA VAL A 76 -3.46 -2.79 -10.68
C VAL A 76 -4.44 -3.67 -11.43
N PRO A 77 -3.98 -4.71 -12.15
CA PRO A 77 -4.89 -5.71 -12.70
C PRO A 77 -5.70 -6.37 -11.58
N THR A 78 -7.00 -6.56 -11.83
CA THR A 78 -7.90 -7.25 -10.91
C THR A 78 -7.50 -8.72 -10.78
N ASP A 79 -7.40 -9.20 -9.56
CA ASP A 79 -7.19 -10.62 -9.25
C ASP A 79 -8.51 -11.39 -9.43
N VAL A 80 -8.73 -11.83 -10.68
CA VAL A 80 -9.95 -12.53 -11.07
C VAL A 80 -10.02 -13.92 -10.43
N ASP A 81 -8.90 -14.58 -10.24
CA ASP A 81 -8.87 -15.90 -9.62
C ASP A 81 -9.29 -15.84 -8.16
N ARG A 82 -8.82 -14.85 -7.43
CA ARG A 82 -9.25 -14.60 -6.05
C ARG A 82 -10.75 -14.27 -5.96
N TYR A 83 -11.28 -13.48 -6.89
CA TYR A 83 -12.71 -13.20 -6.95
C TYR A 83 -13.50 -14.50 -7.13
N LEU A 84 -13.06 -15.37 -8.03
CA LEU A 84 -13.70 -16.65 -8.31
C LEU A 84 -13.57 -17.64 -7.15
N ASP A 85 -12.44 -17.65 -6.43
CA ASP A 85 -12.26 -18.48 -5.23
C ASP A 85 -13.27 -18.12 -4.14
N GLY A 86 -13.48 -16.82 -3.89
CA GLY A 86 -14.51 -16.35 -2.97
C GLY A 86 -15.93 -16.77 -3.39
N PHE A 87 -16.19 -16.78 -4.70
CA PHE A 87 -17.46 -17.22 -5.25
C PHE A 87 -17.66 -18.75 -5.13
N VAL A 88 -16.60 -19.54 -5.29
CA VAL A 88 -16.64 -21.00 -5.09
C VAL A 88 -16.93 -21.34 -3.63
N ASP A 89 -16.41 -20.61 -2.68
CA ASP A 89 -16.69 -20.82 -1.26
C ASP A 89 -18.14 -20.48 -0.90
N ASP A 90 -18.72 -19.45 -1.48
CA ASP A 90 -20.14 -19.13 -1.34
C ASP A 90 -21.03 -20.18 -2.00
N ARG A 91 -20.63 -20.74 -3.14
CA ARG A 91 -21.29 -21.85 -3.81
C ARG A 91 -21.35 -23.10 -2.92
N ARG A 92 -20.27 -23.46 -2.23
CA ARG A 92 -20.23 -24.59 -1.30
C ARG A 92 -21.24 -24.47 -0.14
N ARG A 93 -21.64 -23.26 0.20
CA ARG A 93 -22.65 -22.97 1.24
C ARG A 93 -24.08 -23.06 0.72
N ARG A 94 -24.29 -22.98 -0.59
CA ARG A 94 -25.61 -23.00 -1.25
C ARG A 94 -25.70 -24.27 -2.09
N HIS A 95 -26.65 -25.13 -1.79
CA HIS A 95 -26.85 -26.41 -2.48
C HIS A 95 -27.99 -26.34 -3.47
N GLY A 96 -27.82 -26.96 -4.64
CA GLY A 96 -28.86 -27.13 -5.65
C GLY A 96 -28.33 -27.07 -7.08
N GLU A 97 -28.83 -27.92 -7.95
CA GLU A 97 -28.40 -28.05 -9.34
C GLU A 97 -28.50 -26.73 -10.13
N LEU A 98 -29.51 -25.91 -9.85
CA LEU A 98 -29.68 -24.61 -10.48
C LEU A 98 -28.55 -23.64 -10.07
N TRP A 99 -28.16 -23.66 -8.79
CA TRP A 99 -27.05 -22.85 -8.29
C TRP A 99 -25.73 -23.27 -8.89
N ASP A 100 -25.53 -24.57 -9.07
CA ASP A 100 -24.29 -25.11 -9.68
C ASP A 100 -24.16 -24.70 -11.14
N ARG A 101 -25.27 -24.74 -11.91
CA ARG A 101 -25.28 -24.23 -13.29
C ARG A 101 -25.01 -22.74 -13.37
N LEU A 102 -25.72 -21.95 -12.57
CA LEU A 102 -25.54 -20.50 -12.56
C LEU A 102 -24.11 -20.11 -12.18
N ALA A 103 -23.50 -20.82 -11.23
CA ALA A 103 -22.13 -20.58 -10.80
C ALA A 103 -21.11 -20.87 -11.91
N LEU A 104 -21.29 -21.98 -12.65
CA LEU A 104 -20.41 -22.32 -13.79
C LEU A 104 -20.55 -21.29 -14.93
N ASP A 105 -21.78 -20.87 -15.22
CA ASP A 105 -22.03 -19.85 -16.24
C ASP A 105 -21.39 -18.50 -15.83
N HIS A 106 -21.53 -18.12 -14.58
CA HIS A 106 -20.90 -16.90 -14.03
C HIS A 106 -19.38 -16.97 -14.09
N GLU A 107 -18.76 -18.08 -13.66
CA GLU A 107 -17.32 -18.27 -13.75
C GLU A 107 -16.82 -18.16 -15.19
N SER A 108 -17.50 -18.82 -16.12
CA SER A 108 -17.15 -18.79 -17.54
C SER A 108 -17.25 -17.38 -18.12
N PHE A 109 -18.30 -16.63 -17.74
CA PHE A 109 -18.52 -15.25 -18.13
C PHE A 109 -17.41 -14.33 -17.60
N VAL A 110 -17.09 -14.41 -16.31
CA VAL A 110 -16.02 -13.59 -15.68
C VAL A 110 -14.66 -13.87 -16.31
N ARG A 111 -14.31 -15.14 -16.51
CA ARG A 111 -13.06 -15.53 -17.19
C ARG A 111 -13.01 -15.04 -18.63
N ARG A 112 -14.14 -15.03 -19.37
CA ARG A 112 -14.20 -14.48 -20.72
C ARG A 112 -13.93 -12.98 -20.71
N ILE A 113 -14.63 -12.21 -19.87
CA ILE A 113 -14.43 -10.76 -19.76
C ILE A 113 -12.96 -10.46 -19.40
N ALA A 114 -12.37 -11.19 -18.45
CA ALA A 114 -10.99 -11.01 -18.03
C ALA A 114 -9.97 -11.28 -19.16
N ARG A 115 -10.30 -12.13 -20.13
CA ARG A 115 -9.46 -12.35 -21.33
C ARG A 115 -9.65 -11.27 -22.39
N GLU A 116 -10.87 -10.77 -22.55
CA GLU A 116 -11.20 -9.77 -23.57
C GLU A 116 -10.85 -8.36 -23.14
N ARG A 117 -10.79 -8.09 -21.82
CA ARG A 117 -10.55 -6.75 -21.25
C ARG A 117 -9.61 -6.84 -20.07
N THR A 118 -8.70 -5.89 -19.97
CA THR A 118 -7.90 -5.72 -18.75
C THR A 118 -8.79 -5.08 -17.68
N LEU A 119 -9.20 -5.88 -16.70
CA LEU A 119 -9.90 -5.40 -15.52
C LEU A 119 -8.87 -4.76 -14.57
N LEU A 120 -9.18 -3.57 -14.07
CA LEU A 120 -8.27 -2.80 -13.22
C LEU A 120 -8.96 -2.40 -11.92
N ASP A 121 -8.31 -2.70 -10.82
CA ASP A 121 -8.68 -2.24 -9.49
C ASP A 121 -7.94 -0.95 -9.14
N ARG A 122 -8.64 -0.03 -8.50
CA ARG A 122 -8.08 1.23 -8.01
C ARG A 122 -8.10 1.24 -6.49
N HIS A 123 -6.91 1.38 -5.92
CA HIS A 123 -6.71 1.55 -4.49
C HIS A 123 -6.26 2.98 -4.22
N CYS A 124 -6.95 3.67 -3.34
CA CYS A 124 -6.64 5.04 -2.97
C CYS A 124 -6.10 5.07 -1.54
N TYR A 125 -4.93 5.69 -1.36
CA TYR A 125 -4.29 5.80 -0.06
C TYR A 125 -4.04 7.25 0.29
N VAL A 126 -4.23 7.61 1.56
CA VAL A 126 -3.81 8.88 2.13
C VAL A 126 -2.67 8.62 3.10
N ILE A 127 -1.49 9.15 2.78
CA ILE A 127 -0.28 8.98 3.58
C ILE A 127 -0.10 10.22 4.45
N ILE A 128 -0.11 10.02 5.75
CA ILE A 128 -0.15 11.05 6.78
C ILE A 128 1.19 11.09 7.51
N PRO A 129 1.93 12.22 7.52
CA PRO A 129 3.19 12.33 8.23
C PRO A 129 3.01 12.68 9.72
N ALA A 130 3.89 12.17 10.57
CA ALA A 130 4.02 12.63 11.96
C ALA A 130 4.80 13.94 12.07
N GLY A 131 5.70 14.24 11.12
CA GLY A 131 6.49 15.46 11.05
C GLY A 131 6.07 16.39 9.93
N THR A 132 6.55 17.64 9.96
CA THR A 132 6.41 18.59 8.85
C THR A 132 7.54 18.34 7.86
N PRO A 133 7.28 18.15 6.54
CA PRO A 133 8.34 18.06 5.55
C PRO A 133 9.19 19.34 5.59
N GLY A 134 10.49 19.20 5.68
CA GLY A 134 11.41 20.34 5.77
C GLY A 134 11.68 20.86 7.19
N ALA A 135 11.04 20.33 8.23
CA ALA A 135 11.65 20.43 9.54
C ALA A 135 13.04 19.82 9.43
N PRO A 136 14.15 20.56 9.63
CA PRO A 136 15.46 20.00 9.49
C PRO A 136 15.50 18.78 10.41
N GLY A 137 15.53 17.60 9.80
CA GLY A 137 15.73 16.37 10.55
C GLY A 137 16.88 16.69 11.46
N ARG A 138 16.70 16.53 12.77
CA ARG A 138 17.66 16.94 13.80
C ARG A 138 19.04 16.68 13.25
N ARG A 139 19.69 17.78 12.81
CA ARG A 139 21.07 17.74 12.35
C ARG A 139 21.81 16.90 13.36
N ARG A 140 22.26 15.76 12.92
CA ARG A 140 23.17 14.87 13.63
C ARG A 140 24.10 15.75 14.44
N ARG A 141 23.81 15.94 15.72
CA ARG A 141 24.73 16.56 16.66
C ARG A 141 25.93 15.64 16.68
N TRP A 142 26.89 16.01 15.89
CA TRP A 142 28.22 15.46 15.94
C TRP A 142 28.86 15.96 17.23
N PHE A 143 28.77 15.21 18.25
CA PHE A 143 29.50 15.17 19.51
C PHE A 143 28.62 14.58 20.60
N GLY A 144 29.03 13.45 21.15
CA GLY A 144 28.77 13.07 22.53
C GLY A 144 27.88 11.87 22.76
N ARG A 145 28.52 10.74 23.00
CA ARG A 145 28.23 9.67 23.97
C ARG A 145 26.78 9.27 24.24
N HIS A 146 26.51 8.04 23.88
CA HIS A 146 25.64 7.04 24.49
C HIS A 146 24.52 7.56 25.40
N ARG A 147 23.28 7.44 24.93
CA ARG A 147 22.10 7.26 25.76
C ARG A 147 21.21 6.20 25.12
N PRO A 148 21.07 5.02 25.77
CA PRO A 148 20.29 3.90 25.20
C PRO A 148 18.78 4.03 25.32
N ASP A 149 18.21 5.05 25.97
CA ASP A 149 16.76 5.10 26.30
C ASP A 149 15.92 6.09 25.47
N VAL A 150 16.42 6.65 24.36
CA VAL A 150 15.74 7.75 23.64
C VAL A 150 14.88 7.25 22.45
N GLU A 151 14.92 5.96 22.09
CA GLU A 151 14.20 5.48 20.89
C GLU A 151 12.67 5.39 21.04
N HIS A 152 12.17 5.22 22.25
CA HIS A 152 10.72 5.04 22.49
C HIS A 152 9.95 6.37 22.55
N THR A 153 10.55 7.44 23.01
CA THR A 153 9.90 8.75 23.16
C THR A 153 9.42 9.37 21.84
N PRO A 154 10.24 9.37 20.76
CA PRO A 154 9.79 9.92 19.48
C PRO A 154 8.69 9.07 18.84
N LEU A 155 8.69 7.75 19.00
CA LEU A 155 7.65 6.88 18.48
C LEU A 155 6.31 7.10 19.20
N ILE A 156 6.30 7.23 20.53
CA ILE A 156 5.08 7.48 21.30
C ILE A 156 4.46 8.82 20.90
N ALA A 157 5.27 9.87 20.78
CA ALA A 157 4.81 11.18 20.35
C ALA A 157 4.26 11.14 18.91
N ALA A 158 4.97 10.44 18.00
CA ALA A 158 4.54 10.25 16.63
C ALA A 158 3.21 9.49 16.55
N ARG A 159 3.05 8.42 17.32
CA ARG A 159 1.79 7.65 17.37
C ARG A 159 0.61 8.49 17.81
N ARG A 160 0.76 9.30 18.85
CA ARG A 160 -0.31 10.21 19.32
C ARG A 160 -0.71 11.22 18.24
N LEU A 161 0.27 11.84 17.59
CA LEU A 161 0.01 12.79 16.52
C LEU A 161 -0.63 12.14 15.30
N LEU A 162 -0.14 10.95 14.89
CA LEU A 162 -0.70 10.19 13.79
C LEU A 162 -2.13 9.72 14.10
N ALA A 163 -2.42 9.31 15.33
CA ALA A 163 -3.78 8.93 15.73
C ALA A 163 -4.74 10.10 15.57
N PHE A 164 -4.36 11.31 16.03
CA PHE A 164 -5.16 12.52 15.88
C PHE A 164 -5.38 12.86 14.40
N ARG A 165 -4.32 12.99 13.62
CA ARG A 165 -4.40 13.32 12.18
C ARG A 165 -5.17 12.28 11.37
N THR A 166 -5.01 11.01 11.71
CA THR A 166 -5.78 9.93 11.07
C THR A 166 -7.28 10.05 11.36
N ALA A 167 -7.65 10.37 12.59
CA ALA A 167 -9.05 10.58 12.96
C ALA A 167 -9.66 11.78 12.20
N GLU A 168 -8.92 12.88 12.04
CA GLU A 168 -9.35 14.02 11.22
C GLU A 168 -9.59 13.61 9.75
N VAL A 169 -8.66 12.87 9.16
CA VAL A 169 -8.78 12.40 7.76
C VAL A 169 -9.97 11.46 7.61
N LEU A 170 -10.13 10.48 8.51
CA LEU A 170 -11.24 9.54 8.46
C LEU A 170 -12.59 10.25 8.61
N GLN A 171 -12.70 11.20 9.52
CA GLN A 171 -13.91 11.99 9.70
C GLN A 171 -14.23 12.85 8.46
N ALA A 172 -13.22 13.48 7.86
CA ALA A 172 -13.40 14.28 6.66
C ALA A 172 -13.84 13.44 5.46
N LEU A 173 -13.25 12.25 5.26
CA LEU A 173 -13.64 11.32 4.21
C LEU A 173 -15.06 10.78 4.44
N ALA A 174 -15.41 10.41 5.67
CA ALA A 174 -16.76 9.98 6.03
C ALA A 174 -17.81 11.06 5.77
N ALA A 175 -17.50 12.33 6.03
CA ALA A 175 -18.39 13.45 5.78
C ALA A 175 -18.74 13.66 4.29
N ILE A 176 -17.94 13.13 3.39
CA ILE A 176 -18.21 13.14 1.93
C ILE A 176 -18.65 11.76 1.40
N GLY A 177 -19.02 10.83 2.29
CA GLY A 177 -19.52 9.51 1.93
C GLY A 177 -18.44 8.52 1.47
N VAL A 178 -17.16 8.80 1.75
CA VAL A 178 -16.05 7.91 1.43
C VAL A 178 -15.73 7.03 2.64
N THR A 179 -15.89 5.72 2.49
CA THR A 179 -15.46 4.75 3.51
C THR A 179 -13.94 4.64 3.49
N ALA A 180 -13.34 4.74 4.66
CA ALA A 180 -11.89 4.65 4.78
C ALA A 180 -11.50 4.01 6.11
N HIS A 181 -10.34 3.37 6.15
CA HIS A 181 -9.77 2.80 7.37
C HIS A 181 -8.25 3.00 7.40
N ARG A 182 -7.69 3.01 8.59
CA ARG A 182 -6.24 3.03 8.78
C ARG A 182 -5.69 1.63 8.59
N LEU A 183 -4.63 1.50 7.81
CA LEU A 183 -3.98 0.21 7.59
C LEU A 183 -3.30 -0.27 8.88
N ASP A 184 -3.51 -1.53 9.19
CA ASP A 184 -2.79 -2.25 10.22
C ASP A 184 -1.41 -2.74 9.73
N ARG A 185 -0.69 -3.48 10.58
CA ARG A 185 0.64 -3.97 10.25
C ARG A 185 0.64 -4.92 9.06
N ASP A 186 -0.31 -5.83 9.00
CA ASP A 186 -0.34 -6.87 7.98
C ASP A 186 -0.75 -6.28 6.63
N GLU A 187 -1.69 -5.34 6.63
CA GLU A 187 -2.10 -4.57 5.45
C GLU A 187 -0.96 -3.68 4.93
N LEU A 188 -0.19 -3.03 5.82
CA LEU A 188 0.98 -2.25 5.46
C LEU A 188 2.05 -3.11 4.80
N VAL A 189 2.34 -4.28 5.36
CA VAL A 189 3.31 -5.23 4.79
C VAL A 189 2.83 -5.72 3.43
N ALA A 190 1.54 -6.08 3.30
CA ALA A 190 0.95 -6.50 2.02
C ALA A 190 1.04 -5.39 0.96
N LEU A 191 0.74 -4.13 1.33
CA LEU A 191 0.85 -2.98 0.44
C LEU A 191 2.28 -2.80 -0.09
N TRP A 192 3.28 -2.91 0.78
CA TRP A 192 4.68 -2.80 0.39
C TRP A 192 5.13 -3.94 -0.51
N GLN A 193 4.79 -5.18 -0.15
CA GLN A 193 5.09 -6.37 -0.96
C GLN A 193 4.49 -6.25 -2.37
N ALA A 194 3.20 -5.92 -2.45
CA ALA A 194 2.52 -5.76 -3.72
C ALA A 194 3.06 -4.58 -4.55
N SER A 195 3.51 -3.51 -3.90
CA SER A 195 4.10 -2.35 -4.59
C SER A 195 5.47 -2.64 -5.16
N LEU A 196 6.28 -3.45 -4.46
CA LEU A 196 7.62 -3.83 -4.90
C LEU A 196 7.61 -4.97 -5.91
N ALA A 197 6.70 -5.92 -5.77
CA ALA A 197 6.55 -7.05 -6.68
C ALA A 197 5.78 -6.68 -7.96
N GLY A 198 5.09 -5.54 -8.01
CA GLY A 198 4.24 -5.14 -9.13
C GLY A 198 3.01 -6.03 -9.32
N VAL A 199 2.60 -6.73 -8.25
CA VAL A 199 1.46 -7.66 -8.27
C VAL A 199 0.24 -7.07 -7.57
N PRO A 200 -0.98 -7.60 -7.82
CA PRO A 200 -2.17 -7.25 -7.06
C PRO A 200 -1.99 -7.51 -5.56
N LEU A 201 -2.74 -6.75 -4.72
CA LEU A 201 -2.81 -7.01 -3.29
C LEU A 201 -3.54 -8.35 -3.08
N SER A 202 -2.79 -9.43 -2.96
CA SER A 202 -3.33 -10.68 -2.44
C SER A 202 -3.54 -10.48 -0.94
N GLY A 203 -4.77 -10.59 -0.44
CA GLY A 203 -5.14 -10.25 0.95
C GLY A 203 -4.52 -11.12 2.04
N ARG A 204 -3.40 -11.76 1.75
CA ARG A 204 -2.58 -12.48 2.71
C ARG A 204 -1.16 -11.92 2.65
N ALA A 205 -0.77 -11.17 3.67
CA ALA A 205 0.62 -10.82 3.86
C ALA A 205 1.44 -12.12 3.90
N VAL A 206 2.38 -12.27 2.98
CA VAL A 206 3.36 -13.35 3.07
C VAL A 206 4.22 -13.03 4.29
N ARG A 207 4.26 -13.93 5.27
CA ARG A 207 5.14 -13.77 6.42
C ARG A 207 6.58 -13.69 5.91
N PHE A 208 7.37 -12.79 6.49
CA PHE A 208 8.78 -12.63 6.12
C PHE A 208 9.59 -13.93 6.26
N GLU A 209 9.13 -14.83 7.13
CA GLU A 209 9.72 -16.16 7.36
C GLU A 209 9.52 -17.11 6.18
N ASP A 210 8.46 -16.91 5.39
CA ASP A 210 8.10 -17.75 4.23
C ASP A 210 8.50 -17.09 2.89
N SER A 211 9.04 -15.86 2.91
CA SER A 211 9.47 -15.18 1.68
C SER A 211 10.77 -15.82 1.19
N PRO A 212 10.79 -16.39 -0.03
CA PRO A 212 12.05 -16.83 -0.61
C PRO A 212 12.97 -15.61 -0.72
N VAL A 213 14.13 -15.69 -0.14
CA VAL A 213 15.17 -14.69 -0.34
C VAL A 213 15.56 -14.76 -1.81
N LEU A 214 15.05 -13.84 -2.63
CA LEU A 214 15.45 -13.72 -4.03
C LEU A 214 16.91 -13.26 -4.06
N THR A 215 17.83 -14.22 -4.05
CA THR A 215 19.28 -13.98 -4.10
C THR A 215 19.78 -13.61 -5.49
N SER A 216 18.96 -13.76 -6.53
CA SER A 216 19.29 -13.32 -7.89
C SER A 216 18.02 -13.12 -8.71
N ALA A 217 17.87 -11.96 -9.34
CA ALA A 217 16.96 -11.82 -10.45
C ALA A 217 17.39 -12.78 -11.58
N PRO A 218 16.47 -13.49 -12.26
CA PRO A 218 16.84 -14.20 -13.48
C PRO A 218 17.46 -13.18 -14.43
N GLY A 219 18.68 -13.50 -14.91
CA GLY A 219 19.48 -12.58 -15.70
C GLY A 219 18.71 -12.17 -16.95
N VAL A 220 18.49 -10.87 -17.11
CA VAL A 220 18.10 -10.28 -18.38
C VAL A 220 19.23 -10.63 -19.37
N PRO A 221 18.95 -11.33 -20.48
CA PRO A 221 19.98 -11.63 -21.46
C PRO A 221 20.55 -10.31 -21.99
N ARG A 222 21.85 -10.11 -21.81
CA ARG A 222 22.55 -8.96 -22.41
C ARG A 222 22.48 -9.13 -23.93
N PRO A 223 22.09 -8.08 -24.68
CA PRO A 223 22.20 -8.11 -26.12
C PRO A 223 23.67 -8.39 -26.49
N ALA A 224 23.87 -9.34 -27.39
CA ALA A 224 25.18 -9.67 -27.94
C ALA A 224 25.77 -8.38 -28.53
N ARG A 225 26.99 -8.04 -28.11
CA ARG A 225 27.80 -7.04 -28.81
C ARG A 225 28.09 -7.59 -30.20
N GLU A 226 27.57 -6.93 -31.22
CA GLU A 226 28.03 -7.10 -32.59
C GLU A 226 29.54 -6.87 -32.59
N ALA A 227 30.28 -7.92 -32.91
CA ALA A 227 31.69 -7.83 -33.26
C ALA A 227 31.78 -7.05 -34.55
N GLY A 228 32.37 -5.85 -34.47
CA GLY A 228 32.71 -5.10 -35.68
C GLY A 228 33.77 -5.86 -36.47
N ASP A 229 33.47 -6.07 -37.73
CA ASP A 229 34.43 -6.45 -38.75
C ASP A 229 35.39 -5.28 -39.02
N ASP A 230 36.65 -5.60 -38.97
CA ASP A 230 37.73 -4.92 -39.69
C ASP A 230 37.98 -5.65 -41.01
#